data_6c3e1429949998bbdd93a8bf22dc29b3
#
_entry.id   6c3e1429949998bbdd93a8bf22dc29b3
#
_cell.length_a   1.000
_cell.length_b   1.000
_cell.length_c   1.000
_cell.angle_alpha   90.00
_cell.angle_beta   90.00
_cell.angle_gamma   90.00
#
_symmetry.space_group_name_H-M   'P 1'
#
loop_
_entity.id
_entity.type
_entity.pdbx_description
1 polymer ?
#
loop_
_entity_poly.entity_id
_entity_poly.type
_entity_poly.pdbx_seq_one_letter_code
_entity_poly.pdbx_strand_id
1 'polypeptide(L)'
;MKRRDFIRKAGLTASAYFAAPYILPSGRLFAASGNRKADHVVVCLFAGGVRSLESHKFANGEYGNTMPYTFSGNTTDLDGLNIGSILGNPTGQTLQEQSTLFKEFRLANGPTGHYSAHSSVLTGVYTDTNLNINTSPQLPTIFELYRKHNSPSMSALNAWWVSNSLGPYPQLNYSSHSDYGAKYGANHIQPLNFLESGFESVFVNNDPFGNASIKAQLEGMRGFCDSNFNKEFSNNSGVVNTPDEKEILDNFLMQNFQNASSGLFDDPWSIGGGGNIYNGDMYTMFFAEEIIKEYTPELLVVNMQDVDVAHNNTTQYLRHLRRADYALWHLWETIKSTAGMENTILIALPEHGRNSEGNEIFDAYGRESMDHTNDAMAREIFCMMMSHQADTAVLSNNIITDLAGESIDIVPTIANILGFDEDVPSGLLNGRVLTEAF
;
A
#
# COMPACT_ATOMS: atom_id res chain seq x y z
N MET A 1 -22.66 -51.69 6.45
CA MET A 1 -21.60 -50.80 6.96
C MET A 1 -21.16 -51.37 8.31
N LYS A 2 -19.83 -51.72 8.45
CA LYS A 2 -19.38 -52.31 9.72
C LYS A 2 -19.35 -51.20 10.80
N ARG A 3 -19.72 -51.57 12.04
CA ARG A 3 -19.80 -50.63 13.19
C ARG A 3 -18.50 -49.78 13.37
N ARG A 4 -17.35 -50.34 13.01
CA ARG A 4 -16.06 -49.69 13.08
C ARG A 4 -15.90 -48.56 12.03
N ASP A 5 -16.50 -48.72 10.84
CA ASP A 5 -16.45 -47.73 9.75
C ASP A 5 -17.40 -46.57 10.04
N PHE A 6 -18.53 -46.87 10.73
CA PHE A 6 -19.44 -45.83 11.19
C PHE A 6 -18.81 -44.95 12.26
N ILE A 7 -18.17 -45.54 13.28
CA ILE A 7 -17.49 -44.81 14.35
C ILE A 7 -16.33 -43.96 13.78
N ARG A 8 -15.59 -44.49 12.83
CA ARG A 8 -14.49 -43.75 12.20
C ARG A 8 -14.99 -42.55 11.37
N LYS A 9 -16.07 -42.74 10.62
CA LYS A 9 -16.72 -41.65 9.86
C LYS A 9 -17.41 -40.64 10.76
N ALA A 10 -18.11 -41.07 11.78
CA ALA A 10 -18.72 -40.19 12.75
C ALA A 10 -17.68 -39.41 13.58
N GLY A 11 -16.56 -40.04 13.94
CA GLY A 11 -15.45 -39.34 14.62
C GLY A 11 -14.79 -38.30 13.74
N LEU A 12 -14.57 -38.56 12.45
CA LEU A 12 -14.03 -37.60 11.49
C LEU A 12 -15.03 -36.44 11.23
N THR A 13 -16.30 -36.74 11.15
CA THR A 13 -17.34 -35.68 10.96
C THR A 13 -17.50 -34.83 12.22
N ALA A 14 -17.43 -35.43 13.41
CA ALA A 14 -17.47 -34.68 14.67
C ALA A 14 -16.21 -33.81 14.86
N SER A 15 -15.02 -34.34 14.57
CA SER A 15 -13.81 -33.55 14.64
C SER A 15 -13.80 -32.39 13.62
N ALA A 16 -14.32 -32.59 12.41
CA ALA A 16 -14.48 -31.52 11.43
C ALA A 16 -15.52 -30.47 11.90
N TYR A 17 -16.58 -30.89 12.57
CA TYR A 17 -17.60 -29.96 13.10
C TYR A 17 -17.11 -29.13 14.29
N PHE A 18 -16.23 -29.69 15.11
CA PHE A 18 -15.59 -28.96 16.21
C PHE A 18 -14.41 -28.11 15.77
N ALA A 19 -13.77 -28.43 14.64
CA ALA A 19 -12.69 -27.64 14.07
C ALA A 19 -13.19 -26.50 13.15
N ALA A 20 -14.41 -26.62 12.59
CA ALA A 20 -14.96 -25.64 11.68
C ALA A 20 -15.03 -24.20 12.25
N PRO A 21 -15.33 -23.96 13.52
CA PRO A 21 -15.26 -22.62 14.09
C PRO A 21 -13.86 -22.05 14.30
N TYR A 22 -12.84 -22.90 14.15
CA TYR A 22 -11.42 -22.51 14.28
C TYR A 22 -10.70 -22.36 12.93
N ILE A 23 -11.38 -22.61 11.83
CA ILE A 23 -10.87 -22.34 10.49
C ILE A 23 -11.37 -20.95 10.10
N LEU A 24 -10.48 -19.97 10.15
CA LEU A 24 -10.78 -18.63 9.68
C LEU A 24 -11.13 -18.66 8.18
N PRO A 25 -11.87 -17.68 7.65
CA PRO A 25 -12.16 -17.56 6.20
C PRO A 25 -10.92 -17.64 5.34
N SER A 26 -9.75 -17.22 5.87
CA SER A 26 -8.42 -17.36 5.27
C SER A 26 -7.86 -18.80 5.20
N GLY A 27 -8.62 -19.81 5.67
CA GLY A 27 -8.17 -21.22 5.70
C GLY A 27 -7.24 -21.58 6.87
N ARG A 28 -7.11 -20.74 7.87
CA ARG A 28 -6.21 -20.96 9.02
C ARG A 28 -6.83 -21.84 10.09
N LEU A 29 -6.02 -22.73 10.66
CA LEU A 29 -6.43 -23.61 11.77
C LEU A 29 -6.27 -22.95 13.15
N PHE A 30 -5.44 -21.92 13.27
CA PHE A 30 -5.21 -21.21 14.52
C PHE A 30 -4.93 -19.73 14.21
N ALA A 31 -5.54 -18.83 14.95
CA ALA A 31 -5.15 -17.44 15.00
C ALA A 31 -3.79 -17.28 15.71
N ALA A 32 -3.12 -16.17 15.53
CA ALA A 32 -2.03 -15.74 16.38
C ALA A 32 -2.49 -15.72 17.85
N SER A 33 -1.54 -15.76 18.79
CA SER A 33 -1.85 -15.87 20.23
C SER A 33 -2.56 -14.64 20.80
N GLY A 34 -2.47 -13.49 20.13
CA GLY A 34 -3.10 -12.23 20.54
C GLY A 34 -4.54 -12.06 20.05
N ASN A 35 -5.25 -11.11 20.66
CA ASN A 35 -6.57 -10.69 20.23
C ASN A 35 -6.46 -9.81 18.98
N ARG A 36 -6.91 -10.29 17.84
CA ARG A 36 -7.01 -9.48 16.62
C ARG A 36 -8.05 -8.37 16.80
N LYS A 37 -7.72 -7.19 16.29
CA LYS A 37 -8.65 -6.05 16.22
C LYS A 37 -9.31 -5.97 14.84
N ALA A 38 -8.65 -6.50 13.81
CA ALA A 38 -9.15 -6.63 12.46
C ALA A 38 -8.50 -7.82 11.75
N ASP A 39 -9.15 -8.33 10.70
CA ASP A 39 -8.63 -9.42 9.87
C ASP A 39 -7.69 -8.89 8.78
N HIS A 40 -7.91 -7.66 8.36
CA HIS A 40 -7.18 -7.04 7.26
C HIS A 40 -6.60 -5.70 7.66
N VAL A 41 -5.35 -5.46 7.29
CA VAL A 41 -4.70 -4.14 7.39
C VAL A 41 -4.22 -3.73 6.00
N VAL A 42 -4.69 -2.56 5.57
CA VAL A 42 -4.22 -1.91 4.34
C VAL A 42 -3.45 -0.66 4.74
N VAL A 43 -2.22 -0.52 4.26
CA VAL A 43 -1.41 0.68 4.47
C VAL A 43 -1.23 1.40 3.15
N CYS A 44 -1.57 2.67 3.10
CA CYS A 44 -1.38 3.52 1.92
C CYS A 44 -0.35 4.60 2.24
N LEU A 45 0.78 4.57 1.52
CA LEU A 45 1.88 5.50 1.67
C LEU A 45 1.87 6.54 0.55
N PHE A 46 1.97 7.81 0.90
CA PHE A 46 2.30 8.88 -0.04
C PHE A 46 3.84 8.96 -0.10
N ALA A 47 4.41 8.17 -0.99
CA ALA A 47 5.84 8.16 -1.26
C ALA A 47 6.23 9.38 -2.10
N GLY A 48 7.41 9.93 -1.84
CA GLY A 48 7.78 11.22 -2.38
C GLY A 48 7.43 12.38 -1.46
N GLY A 49 6.71 12.12 -0.38
CA GLY A 49 6.44 13.08 0.69
C GLY A 49 5.36 14.13 0.39
N VAL A 50 4.60 14.48 1.41
CA VAL A 50 3.55 15.50 1.33
C VAL A 50 3.83 16.59 2.35
N ARG A 51 3.93 17.84 1.89
CA ARG A 51 4.14 18.98 2.80
C ARG A 51 2.90 19.23 3.65
N SER A 52 3.10 19.56 4.91
CA SER A 52 2.00 19.81 5.85
C SER A 52 1.06 20.92 5.39
N LEU A 53 1.59 21.93 4.67
CA LEU A 53 0.83 23.07 4.15
C LEU A 53 -0.10 22.76 2.97
N GLU A 54 0.11 21.66 2.25
CA GLU A 54 -0.80 21.16 1.20
C GLU A 54 -1.64 19.98 1.68
N SER A 55 -1.53 19.60 2.97
CA SER A 55 -2.29 18.49 3.56
C SER A 55 -2.98 18.91 4.86
N HIS A 56 -2.65 18.32 5.97
CA HIS A 56 -3.34 18.51 7.26
C HIS A 56 -3.25 19.93 7.87
N LYS A 57 -2.35 20.80 7.38
CA LYS A 57 -2.22 22.20 7.78
C LYS A 57 -2.57 23.17 6.64
N PHE A 58 -3.35 22.75 5.66
CA PHE A 58 -3.69 23.52 4.45
C PHE A 58 -4.27 24.92 4.73
N ALA A 59 -4.89 25.13 5.89
CA ALA A 59 -5.40 26.45 6.29
C ALA A 59 -4.29 27.51 6.46
N ASN A 60 -3.05 27.08 6.64
CA ASN A 60 -1.86 27.92 6.73
C ASN A 60 -1.06 27.95 5.41
N GLY A 61 -1.49 27.14 4.43
CA GLY A 61 -0.83 27.03 3.13
C GLY A 61 -1.36 28.01 2.10
N GLU A 62 -0.59 28.18 1.04
CA GLU A 62 -0.91 29.09 -0.07
C GLU A 62 -2.05 28.59 -0.95
N TYR A 63 -2.18 27.25 -1.08
CA TYR A 63 -3.06 26.64 -2.07
C TYR A 63 -4.41 26.17 -1.49
N GLY A 64 -4.62 26.31 -0.18
CA GLY A 64 -5.84 25.85 0.49
C GLY A 64 -5.99 24.31 0.47
N ASN A 65 -7.23 23.83 0.58
CA ASN A 65 -7.49 22.37 0.62
C ASN A 65 -7.41 21.75 -0.78
N THR A 66 -6.26 21.20 -1.12
CA THR A 66 -6.01 20.46 -2.36
C THR A 66 -6.30 18.96 -2.25
N MET A 67 -6.60 18.47 -1.04
CA MET A 67 -6.97 17.08 -0.73
C MET A 67 -8.39 16.97 -0.14
N PRO A 68 -9.44 17.39 -0.85
CA PRO A 68 -10.80 17.48 -0.28
C PRO A 68 -11.51 16.15 -0.07
N TYR A 69 -11.04 15.04 -0.63
CA TYR A 69 -11.52 13.70 -0.28
C TYR A 69 -10.98 13.25 1.08
N THR A 70 -9.76 13.66 1.41
CA THR A 70 -9.10 13.31 2.67
C THR A 70 -9.47 14.29 3.78
N PHE A 71 -9.32 15.60 3.58
CA PHE A 71 -9.49 16.60 4.64
C PHE A 71 -10.77 17.42 4.49
N SER A 72 -11.46 17.61 5.61
CA SER A 72 -12.67 18.43 5.69
C SER A 72 -12.33 19.92 5.58
N GLY A 73 -13.07 20.64 4.76
CA GLY A 73 -12.91 22.09 4.54
C GLY A 73 -13.33 22.50 3.14
N ASN A 74 -13.22 23.80 2.86
CA ASN A 74 -13.58 24.32 1.55
C ASN A 74 -12.58 23.81 0.50
N THR A 75 -13.10 23.25 -0.58
CA THR A 75 -12.29 22.80 -1.72
C THR A 75 -11.65 24.01 -2.40
N THR A 76 -10.40 23.89 -2.73
CA THR A 76 -9.66 24.90 -3.49
C THR A 76 -10.19 24.99 -4.94
N ASP A 77 -10.27 26.19 -5.47
CA ASP A 77 -10.49 26.41 -6.90
C ASP A 77 -9.22 26.03 -7.69
N LEU A 78 -9.19 24.81 -8.17
CA LEU A 78 -8.05 24.27 -8.91
C LEU A 78 -7.89 24.93 -10.29
N ASP A 79 -8.98 25.38 -10.92
CA ASP A 79 -8.94 26.08 -12.21
C ASP A 79 -8.31 27.46 -12.04
N GLY A 80 -8.67 28.17 -10.97
CA GLY A 80 -8.04 29.46 -10.61
C GLY A 80 -6.54 29.33 -10.31
N LEU A 81 -6.10 28.16 -9.88
CA LEU A 81 -4.68 27.86 -9.66
C LEU A 81 -3.97 27.27 -10.89
N ASN A 82 -4.65 27.07 -12.02
CA ASN A 82 -4.12 26.38 -13.20
C ASN A 82 -3.60 24.95 -12.90
N ILE A 83 -4.11 24.33 -11.84
CA ILE A 83 -3.76 22.94 -11.52
C ILE A 83 -4.52 22.00 -12.46
N GLY A 84 -5.76 22.31 -12.78
CA GLY A 84 -6.67 21.51 -13.56
C GLY A 84 -7.04 20.21 -12.84
N SER A 85 -8.30 19.86 -12.77
CA SER A 85 -8.72 18.57 -12.24
C SER A 85 -9.88 18.06 -13.09
N ILE A 86 -9.71 16.83 -13.57
CA ILE A 86 -10.80 16.05 -14.17
C ILE A 86 -11.60 15.30 -13.10
N LEU A 87 -11.11 15.30 -11.88
CA LEU A 87 -11.73 14.64 -10.73
C LEU A 87 -12.77 15.60 -10.14
N GLY A 88 -13.96 15.07 -9.92
CA GLY A 88 -15.04 15.80 -9.25
C GLY A 88 -14.68 16.21 -7.82
N ASN A 89 -15.59 16.94 -7.19
CA ASN A 89 -15.50 17.18 -5.75
C ASN A 89 -16.11 16.01 -4.98
N PRO A 90 -15.65 15.75 -3.75
CA PRO A 90 -16.22 14.69 -2.93
C PRO A 90 -17.70 14.92 -2.65
N THR A 91 -18.45 13.82 -2.64
CA THR A 91 -19.85 13.80 -2.21
C THR A 91 -19.93 12.88 -0.98
N GLY A 92 -20.41 13.38 0.12
CA GLY A 92 -20.48 12.63 1.38
C GLY A 92 -19.38 13.01 2.37
N GLN A 93 -19.09 12.09 3.29
CA GLN A 93 -18.08 12.29 4.34
C GLN A 93 -16.67 12.19 3.77
N THR A 94 -15.78 13.06 4.24
CA THR A 94 -14.35 12.96 3.99
C THR A 94 -13.74 11.79 4.76
N LEU A 95 -12.53 11.38 4.39
CA LEU A 95 -11.82 10.34 5.14
C LEU A 95 -11.50 10.80 6.56
N GLN A 96 -11.21 12.08 6.78
CA GLN A 96 -11.02 12.65 8.11
C GLN A 96 -12.22 12.44 9.02
N GLU A 97 -13.45 12.61 8.51
CA GLU A 97 -14.67 12.42 9.29
C GLU A 97 -14.93 10.94 9.64
N GLN A 98 -14.34 10.02 8.89
CA GLN A 98 -14.45 8.57 9.10
C GLN A 98 -13.29 8.00 9.90
N SER A 99 -12.32 8.79 10.33
CA SER A 99 -11.03 8.33 10.87
C SER A 99 -10.64 8.94 12.20
N THR A 100 -9.59 8.38 12.81
CA THR A 100 -8.70 9.09 13.73
C THR A 100 -7.56 9.68 12.91
N LEU A 101 -7.41 10.99 12.96
CA LEU A 101 -6.35 11.76 12.33
C LEU A 101 -5.33 12.22 13.38
N PHE A 102 -4.12 11.67 13.34
CA PHE A 102 -2.97 12.19 14.06
C PHE A 102 -2.38 13.36 13.26
N LYS A 103 -2.72 14.56 13.66
CA LYS A 103 -2.37 15.79 12.93
C LYS A 103 -0.92 16.20 13.13
N GLU A 104 -0.31 15.79 14.24
CA GLU A 104 1.08 16.08 14.61
C GLU A 104 1.87 14.76 14.69
N PHE A 105 1.89 13.99 13.60
CA PHE A 105 2.69 12.78 13.46
C PHE A 105 4.08 13.11 12.91
N ARG A 106 5.09 12.28 13.15
CA ARG A 106 6.48 12.64 12.81
C ARG A 106 7.27 11.50 12.16
N LEU A 107 8.08 11.87 11.17
CA LEU A 107 9.33 11.19 10.90
C LEU A 107 10.37 11.72 11.89
N ALA A 108 10.38 11.21 13.12
CA ALA A 108 11.05 11.88 14.23
C ALA A 108 12.58 11.84 14.14
N ASN A 109 13.15 10.83 13.48
CA ASN A 109 14.59 10.64 13.40
C ASN A 109 15.04 10.10 12.02
N GLY A 110 16.34 9.98 11.83
CA GLY A 110 16.96 9.50 10.58
C GLY A 110 16.93 10.55 9.45
N PRO A 111 17.55 10.26 8.32
CA PRO A 111 17.46 11.09 7.12
C PRO A 111 16.03 11.15 6.57
N THR A 112 15.68 12.27 5.94
CA THR A 112 14.38 12.47 5.28
C THR A 112 14.36 11.96 3.82
N GLY A 113 15.35 11.15 3.43
CA GLY A 113 15.38 10.49 2.13
C GLY A 113 14.43 9.29 2.09
N HIS A 114 14.00 8.91 0.89
CA HIS A 114 13.00 7.86 0.65
C HIS A 114 13.33 6.53 1.34
N TYR A 115 14.58 6.04 1.22
CA TYR A 115 14.97 4.77 1.83
C TYR A 115 14.78 4.79 3.35
N SER A 116 15.25 5.84 4.02
CA SER A 116 15.19 5.95 5.48
C SER A 116 13.76 6.11 5.98
N ALA A 117 12.98 6.94 5.31
CA ALA A 117 11.59 7.19 5.64
C ALA A 117 10.73 5.93 5.47
N HIS A 118 10.83 5.24 4.33
CA HIS A 118 10.13 3.96 4.12
C HIS A 118 10.60 2.87 5.09
N SER A 119 11.92 2.78 5.33
CA SER A 119 12.45 1.80 6.29
C SER A 119 11.83 1.99 7.67
N SER A 120 11.65 3.23 8.14
CA SER A 120 11.03 3.48 9.44
C SER A 120 9.60 2.96 9.52
N VAL A 121 8.81 3.16 8.45
CA VAL A 121 7.42 2.69 8.37
C VAL A 121 7.32 1.17 8.21
N LEU A 122 8.25 0.56 7.46
CA LEU A 122 8.16 -0.87 7.11
C LEU A 122 8.91 -1.79 8.06
N THR A 123 9.90 -1.27 8.81
CA THR A 123 10.66 -2.07 9.79
C THR A 123 10.38 -1.68 11.24
N GLY A 124 9.73 -0.53 11.47
CA GLY A 124 9.54 0.01 12.81
C GLY A 124 10.83 0.52 13.48
N VAL A 125 11.86 0.83 12.66
CA VAL A 125 13.17 1.28 13.15
C VAL A 125 13.73 2.37 12.27
N TYR A 126 14.27 3.41 12.89
CA TYR A 126 15.02 4.42 12.16
C TYR A 126 16.38 3.89 11.70
N THR A 127 16.78 4.30 10.51
CA THR A 127 18.10 3.98 9.94
C THR A 127 18.86 5.25 9.60
N ASP A 128 20.16 5.22 9.80
CA ASP A 128 21.06 6.30 9.37
C ASP A 128 21.53 6.11 7.92
N THR A 129 21.13 5.03 7.27
CA THR A 129 21.53 4.73 5.90
C THR A 129 20.89 5.72 4.94
N ASN A 130 21.72 6.52 4.31
CA ASN A 130 21.31 7.50 3.33
C ASN A 130 21.40 6.90 1.93
N LEU A 131 20.29 6.90 1.17
CA LEU A 131 20.23 6.60 -0.28
C LEU A 131 20.90 5.30 -0.78
N ASN A 132 21.11 4.28 0.04
CA ASN A 132 21.56 2.99 -0.47
C ASN A 132 20.37 2.15 -0.95
N ILE A 133 19.92 2.44 -2.16
CA ILE A 133 18.73 1.84 -2.77
C ILE A 133 18.89 0.36 -3.14
N ASN A 134 20.10 -0.17 -3.08
CA ASN A 134 20.42 -1.54 -3.48
C ASN A 134 20.66 -2.47 -2.28
N THR A 135 20.31 -2.03 -1.07
CA THR A 135 20.54 -2.80 0.15
C THR A 135 19.22 -3.09 0.86
N SER A 136 18.94 -4.37 1.09
CA SER A 136 17.83 -4.76 1.96
C SER A 136 18.09 -4.28 3.39
N PRO A 137 17.04 -3.92 4.15
CA PRO A 137 17.18 -3.51 5.54
C PRO A 137 17.80 -4.64 6.39
N GLN A 138 18.44 -4.30 7.48
CA GLN A 138 19.03 -5.28 8.38
C GLN A 138 17.99 -5.91 9.32
N LEU A 139 16.95 -5.17 9.66
CA LEU A 139 15.86 -5.62 10.51
C LEU A 139 14.66 -6.07 9.66
N PRO A 140 13.88 -7.05 10.17
CA PRO A 140 12.77 -7.59 9.41
C PRO A 140 11.71 -6.52 9.12
N THR A 141 11.13 -6.64 7.93
CA THR A 141 10.00 -5.81 7.51
C THR A 141 8.70 -6.33 8.10
N ILE A 142 7.67 -5.50 8.09
CA ILE A 142 6.33 -5.90 8.52
C ILE A 142 5.82 -7.14 7.77
N PHE A 143 6.19 -7.31 6.49
CA PHE A 143 5.82 -8.48 5.70
C PHE A 143 6.41 -9.76 6.29
N GLU A 144 7.71 -9.72 6.65
CA GLU A 144 8.41 -10.85 7.23
C GLU A 144 7.86 -11.17 8.63
N LEU A 145 7.64 -10.14 9.44
CA LEU A 145 7.06 -10.30 10.77
C LEU A 145 5.66 -10.92 10.67
N TYR A 146 4.79 -10.39 9.84
CA TYR A 146 3.46 -10.92 9.61
C TYR A 146 3.50 -12.37 9.12
N ARG A 147 4.24 -12.66 8.05
CA ARG A 147 4.25 -13.99 7.45
C ARG A 147 4.86 -15.07 8.36
N LYS A 148 5.83 -14.70 9.17
CA LYS A 148 6.48 -15.64 10.08
C LYS A 148 5.63 -15.91 11.32
N HIS A 149 5.02 -14.90 11.91
CA HIS A 149 4.37 -14.97 13.21
C HIS A 149 2.85 -15.10 13.15
N ASN A 150 2.20 -14.58 12.13
CA ASN A 150 0.75 -14.56 12.03
C ASN A 150 0.17 -15.51 10.98
N SER A 151 0.97 -15.93 9.99
CA SER A 151 0.50 -16.82 8.91
C SER A 151 1.08 -18.21 9.01
N PRO A 152 0.42 -19.17 9.68
CA PRO A 152 0.92 -20.54 9.78
C PRO A 152 1.09 -21.22 8.42
N SER A 153 0.24 -20.91 7.44
CA SER A 153 0.38 -21.41 6.07
C SER A 153 1.53 -20.75 5.32
N MET A 154 2.05 -19.65 5.83
CA MET A 154 3.08 -18.82 5.18
C MET A 154 2.73 -18.45 3.73
N SER A 155 1.44 -18.45 3.36
CA SER A 155 1.01 -18.07 2.02
C SER A 155 1.39 -16.64 1.71
N ALA A 156 2.06 -16.42 0.59
CA ALA A 156 2.40 -15.08 0.15
C ALA A 156 1.20 -14.33 -0.47
N LEU A 157 0.10 -15.02 -0.78
CA LEU A 157 -1.14 -14.39 -1.26
C LEU A 157 -1.80 -13.50 -0.20
N ASN A 158 -1.48 -13.71 1.09
CA ASN A 158 -2.00 -12.91 2.18
C ASN A 158 -1.18 -11.63 2.47
N ALA A 159 -0.03 -11.45 1.82
CA ALA A 159 0.86 -10.30 2.04
C ALA A 159 1.31 -9.71 0.72
N TRP A 160 1.01 -8.45 0.49
CA TRP A 160 1.31 -7.76 -0.76
C TRP A 160 2.01 -6.43 -0.55
N TRP A 161 2.97 -6.17 -1.45
CA TRP A 161 3.66 -4.91 -1.59
C TRP A 161 3.45 -4.37 -3.01
N VAL A 162 2.65 -3.33 -3.16
CA VAL A 162 2.35 -2.70 -4.45
C VAL A 162 3.00 -1.34 -4.49
N SER A 163 4.03 -1.19 -5.32
CA SER A 163 4.78 0.04 -5.44
C SER A 163 5.31 0.21 -6.86
N ASN A 164 5.48 1.44 -7.32
CA ASN A 164 6.18 1.70 -8.56
C ASN A 164 7.70 1.65 -8.37
N SER A 165 8.45 1.78 -9.48
CA SER A 165 9.87 1.46 -9.56
C SER A 165 10.81 2.58 -9.12
N LEU A 166 10.35 3.68 -8.58
CA LEU A 166 11.24 4.74 -8.15
C LEU A 166 11.95 4.42 -6.83
N GLY A 167 13.25 4.47 -6.84
CA GLY A 167 14.08 4.42 -5.65
C GLY A 167 14.16 3.05 -4.98
N PRO A 168 14.18 3.03 -3.64
CA PRO A 168 14.55 1.83 -2.86
C PRO A 168 13.42 0.84 -2.63
N TYR A 169 12.24 1.06 -3.16
CA TYR A 169 11.03 0.38 -2.75
C TYR A 169 11.08 -1.14 -2.86
N PRO A 170 11.58 -1.71 -3.95
CA PRO A 170 11.70 -3.16 -4.02
C PRO A 170 12.59 -3.74 -2.93
N GLN A 171 13.65 -3.04 -2.53
CA GLN A 171 14.62 -3.52 -1.54
C GLN A 171 14.01 -3.64 -0.14
N LEU A 172 12.87 -2.99 0.11
CA LEU A 172 12.17 -3.02 1.39
C LEU A 172 11.16 -4.15 1.50
N ASN A 173 11.10 -5.06 0.54
CA ASN A 173 10.21 -6.22 0.60
C ASN A 173 10.63 -7.20 1.69
N TYR A 174 11.94 -7.41 1.86
CA TYR A 174 12.50 -8.26 2.90
C TYR A 174 13.89 -7.82 3.32
N SER A 175 14.28 -8.25 4.52
CA SER A 175 15.53 -7.90 5.14
C SER A 175 16.66 -8.89 4.86
N SER A 176 17.86 -8.52 5.27
CA SER A 176 19.02 -9.40 5.33
C SER A 176 19.14 -10.14 6.68
N HIS A 177 18.13 -10.06 7.55
CA HIS A 177 18.14 -10.70 8.85
C HIS A 177 18.15 -12.23 8.75
N SER A 178 19.05 -12.89 9.46
CA SER A 178 19.31 -14.36 9.34
C SER A 178 18.09 -15.24 9.61
N ASP A 179 17.21 -14.81 10.52
CA ASP A 179 16.03 -15.56 10.94
C ASP A 179 14.79 -15.28 10.11
N TYR A 180 14.86 -14.31 9.19
CA TYR A 180 13.77 -13.84 8.35
C TYR A 180 14.12 -13.97 6.86
N GLY A 181 14.28 -12.88 6.14
CA GLY A 181 14.72 -12.88 4.76
C GLY A 181 13.60 -13.19 3.76
N ALA A 182 13.99 -13.36 2.51
CA ALA A 182 13.11 -13.42 1.35
C ALA A 182 11.95 -14.42 1.43
N LYS A 183 12.14 -15.56 2.08
CA LYS A 183 11.08 -16.59 2.22
C LYS A 183 9.81 -16.08 2.92
N TYR A 184 9.95 -15.01 3.71
CA TYR A 184 8.85 -14.35 4.41
C TYR A 184 8.49 -13.00 3.80
N GLY A 185 9.10 -12.59 2.69
CA GLY A 185 8.72 -11.38 1.95
C GLY A 185 7.31 -11.47 1.37
N ALA A 186 6.73 -10.35 1.02
CA ALA A 186 5.43 -10.25 0.37
C ALA A 186 5.51 -10.56 -1.13
N ASN A 187 4.38 -10.82 -1.77
CA ASN A 187 4.29 -10.71 -3.22
C ASN A 187 4.39 -9.23 -3.60
N HIS A 188 5.43 -8.89 -4.35
CA HIS A 188 5.71 -7.53 -4.76
C HIS A 188 5.39 -7.33 -6.24
N ILE A 189 4.62 -6.29 -6.53
CA ILE A 189 4.29 -5.88 -7.90
C ILE A 189 4.65 -4.41 -8.13
N GLN A 190 5.21 -4.13 -9.30
CA GLN A 190 5.53 -2.80 -9.80
C GLN A 190 4.67 -2.49 -11.03
N PRO A 191 3.48 -1.91 -10.87
CA PRO A 191 2.51 -1.78 -11.95
C PRO A 191 3.03 -1.08 -13.20
N LEU A 192 3.77 0.01 -13.08
CA LEU A 192 4.33 0.71 -14.23
C LEU A 192 5.37 -0.12 -14.98
N ASN A 193 6.31 -0.72 -14.28
CA ASN A 193 7.32 -1.57 -14.93
C ASN A 193 6.69 -2.77 -15.61
N PHE A 194 5.67 -3.35 -14.97
CA PHE A 194 4.92 -4.44 -15.53
C PHE A 194 4.23 -4.02 -16.83
N LEU A 195 3.56 -2.87 -16.84
CA LEU A 195 2.87 -2.36 -18.02
C LEU A 195 3.86 -1.94 -19.11
N GLU A 196 4.89 -1.18 -18.78
CA GLU A 196 5.90 -0.73 -19.75
C GLU A 196 6.62 -1.90 -20.42
N SER A 197 7.17 -2.81 -19.64
CA SER A 197 7.89 -3.97 -20.18
C SER A 197 6.96 -4.96 -20.89
N GLY A 198 5.76 -5.12 -20.40
CA GLY A 198 4.71 -5.91 -21.03
C GLY A 198 4.24 -5.28 -22.34
N PHE A 199 4.02 -3.97 -22.37
CA PHE A 199 3.67 -3.23 -23.59
C PHE A 199 4.78 -3.30 -24.63
N GLU A 200 6.04 -3.08 -24.29
CA GLU A 200 7.16 -3.21 -25.22
C GLU A 200 7.22 -4.60 -25.85
N SER A 201 7.03 -5.66 -25.06
CA SER A 201 7.07 -7.04 -25.57
C SER A 201 5.89 -7.39 -26.46
N VAL A 202 4.72 -6.77 -26.25
CA VAL A 202 3.47 -7.08 -26.96
C VAL A 202 3.24 -6.15 -28.13
N PHE A 203 3.64 -4.87 -28.07
CA PHE A 203 3.25 -3.85 -29.05
C PHE A 203 4.33 -3.46 -30.06
N VAL A 204 5.54 -4.02 -29.94
CA VAL A 204 6.63 -3.75 -30.93
C VAL A 204 6.26 -4.18 -32.37
N ASN A 205 5.20 -4.95 -32.61
CA ASN A 205 4.81 -5.47 -33.93
C ASN A 205 3.41 -5.12 -34.44
N ASN A 206 2.83 -4.02 -34.05
CA ASN A 206 1.67 -3.37 -34.71
C ASN A 206 0.41 -4.21 -35.05
N ASP A 207 0.18 -5.38 -34.46
CA ASP A 207 -1.08 -6.11 -34.66
C ASP A 207 -1.70 -6.61 -33.35
N PRO A 208 -2.53 -5.80 -32.69
CA PRO A 208 -3.00 -6.10 -31.35
C PRO A 208 -4.11 -7.14 -31.25
N PHE A 209 -4.74 -7.62 -32.33
CA PHE A 209 -6.06 -8.22 -32.16
C PHE A 209 -6.43 -9.44 -33.02
N GLY A 210 -5.55 -10.32 -33.41
CA GLY A 210 -6.17 -11.35 -34.24
C GLY A 210 -5.47 -12.64 -34.67
N ASN A 211 -4.33 -13.06 -34.10
CA ASN A 211 -3.73 -14.28 -34.61
C ASN A 211 -2.85 -15.04 -33.57
N ALA A 212 -2.25 -16.13 -34.04
CA ALA A 212 -1.32 -16.98 -33.27
C ALA A 212 -0.14 -16.18 -32.63
N SER A 213 0.15 -14.99 -33.14
CA SER A 213 1.14 -14.06 -32.62
C SER A 213 0.75 -13.55 -31.23
N ILE A 214 -0.52 -13.24 -30.96
CA ILE A 214 -0.97 -12.79 -29.64
C ILE A 214 -0.78 -13.89 -28.60
N LYS A 215 -1.09 -15.14 -28.94
CA LYS A 215 -0.87 -16.25 -28.02
C LYS A 215 0.61 -16.41 -27.65
N ALA A 216 1.51 -16.32 -28.63
CA ALA A 216 2.95 -16.39 -28.41
C ALA A 216 3.47 -15.20 -27.58
N GLN A 217 2.87 -14.04 -27.75
CA GLN A 217 3.19 -12.83 -26.99
C GLN A 217 2.69 -12.93 -25.54
N LEU A 218 1.49 -13.47 -25.34
CA LEU A 218 0.94 -13.76 -24.01
C LEU A 218 1.76 -14.86 -23.29
N GLU A 219 2.25 -15.86 -24.03
CA GLU A 219 3.19 -16.86 -23.50
C GLU A 219 4.55 -16.24 -23.14
N GLY A 220 5.04 -15.29 -23.94
CA GLY A 220 6.23 -14.49 -23.63
C GLY A 220 6.05 -13.64 -22.38
N MET A 221 4.85 -13.06 -22.22
CA MET A 221 4.51 -12.30 -21.03
C MET A 221 4.34 -13.17 -19.79
N ARG A 222 3.76 -14.34 -19.93
CA ARG A 222 3.72 -15.32 -18.85
C ARG A 222 5.14 -15.68 -18.42
N GLY A 223 6.04 -15.91 -19.37
CA GLY A 223 7.47 -16.14 -19.08
C GLY A 223 8.15 -14.96 -18.38
N PHE A 224 7.79 -13.72 -18.75
CA PHE A 224 8.25 -12.52 -18.07
C PHE A 224 7.70 -12.42 -16.64
N CYS A 225 6.41 -12.66 -16.44
CA CYS A 225 5.79 -12.70 -15.12
C CYS A 225 6.42 -13.80 -14.25
N ASP A 226 6.58 -15.01 -14.78
CA ASP A 226 7.25 -16.11 -14.10
C ASP A 226 8.68 -15.75 -13.68
N SER A 227 9.43 -15.09 -14.56
CA SER A 227 10.79 -14.64 -14.28
C SER A 227 10.83 -13.56 -13.21
N ASN A 228 9.90 -12.63 -13.26
CA ASN A 228 9.87 -11.47 -12.37
C ASN A 228 9.23 -11.79 -11.01
N PHE A 229 8.30 -12.71 -10.94
CA PHE A 229 7.70 -13.12 -9.67
C PHE A 229 8.47 -14.22 -8.95
N ASN A 230 9.14 -15.10 -9.68
CA ASN A 230 9.67 -16.34 -9.14
C ASN A 230 11.16 -16.51 -9.24
N LYS A 231 11.88 -15.67 -9.97
CA LYS A 231 13.28 -15.98 -10.30
C LYS A 231 14.13 -14.78 -10.18
N GLU A 232 14.47 -13.96 -9.76
CA GLU A 232 15.67 -13.11 -9.93
C GLU A 232 15.40 -11.61 -10.09
N PHE A 233 14.19 -11.20 -10.00
CA PHE A 233 14.02 -9.84 -9.53
C PHE A 233 14.56 -9.83 -8.11
N SER A 234 15.55 -9.02 -7.87
CA SER A 234 16.34 -9.05 -6.63
C SER A 234 15.49 -9.03 -5.36
N ASN A 235 14.21 -8.67 -5.45
CA ASN A 235 13.34 -8.46 -4.31
C ASN A 235 12.16 -9.42 -4.18
N ASN A 236 11.88 -10.20 -5.23
CA ASN A 236 10.99 -11.36 -5.15
C ASN A 236 11.80 -12.66 -5.18
N SER A 237 13.10 -12.57 -5.42
CA SER A 237 14.01 -13.71 -5.36
C SER A 237 13.96 -14.35 -3.99
N GLY A 238 13.47 -15.59 -3.95
CA GLY A 238 13.34 -16.36 -2.71
C GLY A 238 12.03 -16.14 -1.94
N VAL A 239 11.13 -15.27 -2.37
CA VAL A 239 9.75 -15.25 -1.86
C VAL A 239 9.06 -16.57 -2.25
N VAL A 240 8.58 -17.30 -1.24
CA VAL A 240 8.06 -18.64 -1.46
C VAL A 240 6.56 -18.56 -1.77
N ASN A 241 6.23 -18.89 -3.03
CA ASN A 241 4.89 -19.24 -3.46
C ASN A 241 4.86 -20.73 -3.82
N THR A 242 3.79 -21.43 -3.50
CA THR A 242 3.59 -22.81 -3.96
C THR A 242 3.38 -22.84 -5.49
N PRO A 243 3.52 -24.01 -6.16
CA PRO A 243 3.21 -24.11 -7.59
C PRO A 243 1.79 -23.64 -7.93
N ASP A 244 0.81 -23.97 -7.09
CA ASP A 244 -0.58 -23.60 -7.29
C ASP A 244 -0.77 -22.07 -7.12
N GLU A 245 -0.12 -21.46 -6.12
CA GLU A 245 -0.12 -19.99 -5.93
C GLU A 245 0.53 -19.27 -7.10
N LYS A 246 1.58 -19.83 -7.68
CA LYS A 246 2.21 -19.27 -8.88
C LYS A 246 1.26 -19.24 -10.07
N GLU A 247 0.55 -20.34 -10.32
CA GLU A 247 -0.44 -20.40 -11.40
C GLU A 247 -1.57 -19.38 -11.18
N ILE A 248 -2.02 -19.22 -9.94
CA ILE A 248 -3.02 -18.19 -9.57
C ILE A 248 -2.50 -16.79 -9.88
N LEU A 249 -1.26 -16.48 -9.47
CA LEU A 249 -0.62 -15.19 -9.70
C LEU A 249 -0.43 -14.90 -11.20
N ASP A 250 0.04 -15.87 -11.97
CA ASP A 250 0.22 -15.73 -13.40
C ASP A 250 -1.10 -15.44 -14.11
N ASN A 251 -2.16 -16.15 -13.75
CA ASN A 251 -3.49 -15.93 -14.30
C ASN A 251 -4.03 -14.54 -13.95
N PHE A 252 -3.86 -14.09 -12.72
CA PHE A 252 -4.24 -12.76 -12.27
C PHE A 252 -3.52 -11.65 -13.06
N LEU A 253 -2.20 -11.75 -13.20
CA LEU A 253 -1.41 -10.78 -13.94
C LEU A 253 -1.80 -10.73 -15.41
N MET A 254 -2.00 -11.90 -16.03
CA MET A 254 -2.41 -12.01 -17.41
C MET A 254 -3.80 -11.40 -17.64
N GLN A 255 -4.76 -11.66 -16.75
CA GLN A 255 -6.12 -11.10 -16.87
C GLN A 255 -6.10 -9.58 -16.73
N ASN A 256 -5.37 -9.06 -15.75
CA ASN A 256 -5.27 -7.60 -15.55
C ASN A 256 -4.57 -6.92 -16.73
N PHE A 257 -3.56 -7.56 -17.31
CA PHE A 257 -2.94 -7.05 -18.52
C PHE A 257 -3.89 -7.04 -19.70
N GLN A 258 -4.67 -8.10 -19.90
CA GLN A 258 -5.67 -8.16 -20.95
C GLN A 258 -6.74 -7.07 -20.79
N ASN A 259 -7.21 -6.85 -19.55
CA ASN A 259 -8.17 -5.81 -19.24
C ASN A 259 -7.59 -4.43 -19.56
N ALA A 260 -6.35 -4.16 -19.12
CA ALA A 260 -5.67 -2.92 -19.41
C ALA A 260 -5.48 -2.67 -20.91
N SER A 261 -5.01 -3.68 -21.66
CA SER A 261 -4.76 -3.58 -23.09
C SER A 261 -6.04 -3.45 -23.93
N SER A 262 -7.17 -3.91 -23.39
CA SER A 262 -8.49 -3.81 -24.02
C SER A 262 -9.23 -2.53 -23.65
N GLY A 263 -8.65 -1.67 -22.81
CA GLY A 263 -9.31 -0.47 -22.30
C GLY A 263 -10.47 -0.76 -21.34
N LEU A 264 -10.51 -1.96 -20.80
CA LEU A 264 -11.54 -2.43 -19.84
C LEU A 264 -11.16 -2.10 -18.40
N PHE A 265 -10.54 -0.94 -18.15
CA PHE A 265 -10.46 -0.42 -16.80
C PHE A 265 -11.85 0.08 -16.39
N ASP A 266 -12.28 -0.31 -15.21
CA ASP A 266 -13.49 0.25 -14.63
C ASP A 266 -13.37 1.78 -14.47
N ASP A 267 -14.48 2.50 -14.70
CA ASP A 267 -14.59 3.88 -14.25
C ASP A 267 -14.47 3.88 -12.71
N PRO A 268 -13.64 4.68 -12.07
CA PRO A 268 -13.06 5.93 -12.53
C PRO A 268 -11.68 5.82 -13.19
N TRP A 269 -11.15 4.64 -13.33
CA TRP A 269 -9.82 4.42 -13.91
C TRP A 269 -9.79 4.69 -15.42
N SER A 270 -10.95 4.63 -16.06
CA SER A 270 -11.17 5.04 -17.47
C SER A 270 -11.56 6.51 -17.63
N ILE A 271 -11.25 7.36 -16.68
CA ILE A 271 -11.69 8.76 -16.65
C ILE A 271 -11.49 9.46 -17.98
N GLY A 272 -12.60 9.72 -18.64
CA GLY A 272 -12.79 10.78 -19.61
C GLY A 272 -11.98 10.75 -20.88
N GLY A 273 -12.27 9.84 -21.77
CA GLY A 273 -12.18 10.08 -23.20
C GLY A 273 -10.87 10.59 -23.74
N GLY A 274 -9.84 9.82 -23.65
CA GLY A 274 -8.66 10.06 -24.45
C GLY A 274 -7.38 10.27 -23.68
N GLY A 275 -6.73 9.21 -23.39
CA GLY A 275 -5.30 9.08 -23.17
C GLY A 275 -4.65 10.08 -22.21
N ASN A 276 -3.81 9.61 -21.33
CA ASN A 276 -2.92 10.42 -20.49
C ASN A 276 -3.45 10.95 -19.15
N ILE A 277 -4.50 10.36 -18.60
CA ILE A 277 -4.96 10.71 -17.27
C ILE A 277 -4.33 9.82 -16.22
N TYR A 278 -4.00 8.59 -16.60
CA TYR A 278 -3.31 7.67 -15.72
C TYR A 278 -1.89 8.15 -15.43
N ASN A 279 -1.61 8.29 -14.16
CA ASN A 279 -0.26 8.42 -13.66
C ASN A 279 0.13 7.12 -12.96
N GLY A 280 1.37 7.05 -12.47
CA GLY A 280 1.87 5.87 -11.79
C GLY A 280 1.05 5.48 -10.57
N ASP A 281 0.59 6.45 -9.79
CA ASP A 281 -0.23 6.22 -8.60
C ASP A 281 -1.58 5.61 -8.92
N MET A 282 -2.23 6.02 -10.01
CA MET A 282 -3.51 5.44 -10.43
C MET A 282 -3.36 3.98 -10.87
N TYR A 283 -2.28 3.64 -11.58
CA TYR A 283 -1.98 2.24 -11.89
C TYR A 283 -1.67 1.42 -10.64
N THR A 284 -0.90 2.00 -9.72
CA THR A 284 -0.60 1.36 -8.44
C THR A 284 -1.88 1.04 -7.68
N MET A 285 -2.80 2.00 -7.62
CA MET A 285 -4.06 1.86 -6.92
C MET A 285 -4.99 0.84 -7.62
N PHE A 286 -5.07 0.88 -8.96
CA PHE A 286 -5.83 -0.11 -9.71
C PHE A 286 -5.40 -1.54 -9.36
N PHE A 287 -4.10 -1.84 -9.39
CA PHE A 287 -3.61 -3.17 -9.03
C PHE A 287 -3.85 -3.51 -7.55
N ALA A 288 -3.75 -2.54 -6.66
CA ALA A 288 -4.08 -2.74 -5.24
C ALA A 288 -5.54 -3.14 -5.05
N GLU A 289 -6.46 -2.50 -5.78
CA GLU A 289 -7.88 -2.81 -5.73
C GLU A 289 -8.22 -4.17 -6.35
N GLU A 290 -7.59 -4.53 -7.46
CA GLU A 290 -7.76 -5.86 -8.04
C GLU A 290 -7.21 -6.96 -7.11
N ILE A 291 -6.10 -6.71 -6.40
CA ILE A 291 -5.59 -7.61 -5.37
C ILE A 291 -6.59 -7.75 -4.21
N ILE A 292 -7.20 -6.67 -3.78
CA ILE A 292 -8.23 -6.68 -2.73
C ILE A 292 -9.43 -7.53 -3.17
N LYS A 293 -9.92 -7.32 -4.37
CA LYS A 293 -11.10 -8.03 -4.93
C LYS A 293 -10.85 -9.53 -5.11
N GLU A 294 -9.63 -9.90 -5.53
CA GLU A 294 -9.31 -11.30 -5.86
C GLU A 294 -8.81 -12.09 -4.64
N TYR A 295 -7.98 -11.48 -3.80
CA TYR A 295 -7.27 -12.22 -2.73
C TYR A 295 -7.71 -11.87 -1.32
N THR A 296 -8.42 -10.77 -1.11
CA THR A 296 -8.76 -10.28 0.24
C THR A 296 -7.57 -10.40 1.21
N PRO A 297 -6.40 -9.77 0.92
CA PRO A 297 -5.18 -10.02 1.66
C PRO A 297 -5.28 -9.51 3.09
N GLU A 298 -4.64 -10.18 4.04
CA GLU A 298 -4.61 -9.73 5.43
C GLU A 298 -3.64 -8.55 5.64
N LEU A 299 -2.60 -8.45 4.82
CA LEU A 299 -1.67 -7.33 4.83
C LEU A 299 -1.39 -6.85 3.42
N LEU A 300 -1.79 -5.62 3.12
CA LEU A 300 -1.48 -4.95 1.86
C LEU A 300 -0.81 -3.60 2.16
N VAL A 301 0.33 -3.36 1.56
CA VAL A 301 0.95 -2.03 1.54
C VAL A 301 0.97 -1.49 0.12
N VAL A 302 0.45 -0.28 -0.06
CA VAL A 302 0.34 0.43 -1.34
C VAL A 302 1.18 1.70 -1.27
N ASN A 303 2.01 1.93 -2.27
CA ASN A 303 2.97 3.02 -2.29
C ASN A 303 2.75 3.95 -3.49
N MET A 304 2.11 5.09 -3.28
CA MET A 304 1.92 6.14 -4.28
C MET A 304 3.11 7.09 -4.28
N GLN A 305 3.72 7.37 -5.43
CA GLN A 305 5.00 8.07 -5.49
C GLN A 305 5.04 9.30 -6.42
N ASP A 306 3.99 9.56 -7.18
CA ASP A 306 4.01 10.61 -8.21
C ASP A 306 4.13 12.03 -7.63
N VAL A 307 3.84 12.20 -6.34
CA VAL A 307 4.02 13.47 -5.62
C VAL A 307 5.50 13.89 -5.49
N ASP A 308 6.45 12.99 -5.77
CA ASP A 308 7.88 13.30 -5.74
C ASP A 308 8.34 14.28 -6.82
N VAL A 309 7.52 14.51 -7.82
CA VAL A 309 7.72 15.59 -8.82
C VAL A 309 7.84 16.98 -8.19
N ALA A 310 7.49 17.14 -6.92
CA ALA A 310 7.65 18.38 -6.16
C ALA A 310 9.07 18.97 -6.17
N HIS A 311 10.11 18.15 -6.41
CA HIS A 311 11.48 18.61 -6.55
C HIS A 311 11.72 19.59 -7.70
N ASN A 312 10.89 19.55 -8.73
CA ASN A 312 11.09 20.35 -9.94
C ASN A 312 9.81 20.96 -10.52
N ASN A 313 8.63 20.63 -10.01
CA ASN A 313 7.37 21.13 -10.56
C ASN A 313 6.24 21.10 -9.54
N THR A 314 5.99 22.23 -8.89
CA THR A 314 4.96 22.36 -7.87
C THR A 314 3.54 22.24 -8.44
N THR A 315 3.26 22.74 -9.65
CA THR A 315 1.96 22.54 -10.27
C THR A 315 1.66 21.07 -10.54
N GLN A 316 2.63 20.30 -10.99
CA GLN A 316 2.45 18.86 -11.15
C GLN A 316 2.32 18.15 -9.81
N TYR A 317 3.09 18.54 -8.81
CA TYR A 317 2.93 18.04 -7.44
C TYR A 317 1.49 18.20 -6.93
N LEU A 318 0.90 19.38 -7.07
CA LEU A 318 -0.48 19.64 -6.65
C LEU A 318 -1.49 18.79 -7.46
N ARG A 319 -1.24 18.59 -8.76
CA ARG A 319 -2.05 17.69 -9.61
C ARG A 319 -1.97 16.24 -9.15
N HIS A 320 -0.76 15.75 -8.86
CA HIS A 320 -0.55 14.40 -8.38
C HIS A 320 -1.11 14.20 -6.98
N LEU A 321 -0.96 15.20 -6.11
CA LEU A 321 -1.55 15.17 -4.78
C LEU A 321 -3.08 15.05 -4.84
N ARG A 322 -3.72 15.80 -5.75
CA ARG A 322 -5.17 15.71 -5.98
C ARG A 322 -5.60 14.32 -6.48
N ARG A 323 -4.80 13.69 -7.35
CA ARG A 323 -5.06 12.33 -7.84
C ARG A 323 -4.86 11.30 -6.73
N ALA A 324 -3.80 11.42 -5.95
CA ALA A 324 -3.52 10.54 -4.82
C ALA A 324 -4.60 10.65 -3.73
N ASP A 325 -5.12 11.85 -3.47
CA ASP A 325 -6.26 12.12 -2.58
C ASP A 325 -7.51 11.34 -3.02
N TYR A 326 -7.86 11.45 -4.32
CA TYR A 326 -8.97 10.69 -4.89
C TYR A 326 -8.72 9.18 -4.87
N ALA A 327 -7.51 8.74 -5.22
CA ALA A 327 -7.15 7.33 -5.26
C ALA A 327 -7.25 6.67 -3.87
N LEU A 328 -6.82 7.36 -2.81
CA LEU A 328 -6.98 6.90 -1.44
C LEU A 328 -8.46 6.74 -1.05
N TRP A 329 -9.29 7.74 -1.41
CA TRP A 329 -10.73 7.65 -1.18
C TRP A 329 -11.36 6.48 -1.94
N HIS A 330 -10.98 6.29 -3.21
CA HIS A 330 -11.50 5.21 -4.03
C HIS A 330 -11.09 3.82 -3.50
N LEU A 331 -9.85 3.67 -3.04
CA LEU A 331 -9.39 2.46 -2.35
C LEU A 331 -10.27 2.16 -1.12
N TRP A 332 -10.61 3.20 -0.35
CA TRP A 332 -11.49 3.03 0.81
C TRP A 332 -12.90 2.58 0.41
N GLU A 333 -13.48 3.13 -0.65
CA GLU A 333 -14.77 2.67 -1.17
C GLU A 333 -14.70 1.23 -1.69
N THR A 334 -13.60 0.85 -2.34
CA THR A 334 -13.35 -0.52 -2.78
C THR A 334 -13.28 -1.49 -1.61
N ILE A 335 -12.55 -1.16 -0.55
CA ILE A 335 -12.49 -1.96 0.68
C ILE A 335 -13.91 -2.16 1.24
N LYS A 336 -14.69 -1.10 1.38
CA LYS A 336 -16.04 -1.16 1.95
C LYS A 336 -17.02 -1.96 1.11
N SER A 337 -16.81 -2.05 -0.18
CA SER A 337 -17.71 -2.75 -1.12
C SER A 337 -17.27 -4.18 -1.46
N THR A 338 -16.06 -4.59 -1.06
CA THR A 338 -15.52 -5.91 -1.37
C THR A 338 -15.92 -6.91 -0.26
N ALA A 339 -16.66 -7.95 -0.64
CA ALA A 339 -17.01 -9.04 0.27
C ALA A 339 -15.76 -9.74 0.78
N GLY A 340 -15.70 -9.96 2.09
CA GLY A 340 -14.52 -10.53 2.77
C GLY A 340 -13.53 -9.49 3.29
N MET A 341 -13.75 -8.19 3.00
CA MET A 341 -12.95 -7.09 3.55
C MET A 341 -13.68 -6.30 4.64
N GLU A 342 -14.75 -6.86 5.22
CA GLU A 342 -15.57 -6.16 6.21
C GLU A 342 -14.78 -5.80 7.46
N ASN A 343 -13.91 -6.69 7.94
CA ASN A 343 -13.11 -6.51 9.15
C ASN A 343 -11.73 -5.92 8.82
N THR A 344 -11.72 -4.67 8.29
CA THR A 344 -10.51 -4.01 7.79
C THR A 344 -10.18 -2.73 8.56
N ILE A 345 -8.89 -2.50 8.79
CA ILE A 345 -8.34 -1.19 9.18
C ILE A 345 -7.42 -0.69 8.06
N LEU A 346 -7.70 0.54 7.59
CA LEU A 346 -6.84 1.27 6.65
C LEU A 346 -6.01 2.30 7.42
N ILE A 347 -4.71 2.35 7.12
CA ILE A 347 -3.75 3.33 7.64
C ILE A 347 -3.20 4.11 6.45
N ALA A 348 -3.24 5.44 6.50
CA ALA A 348 -2.70 6.29 5.44
C ALA A 348 -1.77 7.36 6.01
N LEU A 349 -0.56 7.48 5.43
CA LEU A 349 0.42 8.46 5.87
C LEU A 349 1.43 8.78 4.76
N PRO A 350 2.02 9.99 4.74
CA PRO A 350 3.23 10.27 3.97
C PRO A 350 4.45 9.58 4.58
N GLU A 351 5.42 9.23 3.76
CA GLU A 351 6.72 8.74 4.26
C GLU A 351 7.52 9.84 4.97
N HIS A 352 7.49 11.05 4.42
CA HIS A 352 8.07 12.29 4.98
C HIS A 352 7.25 13.50 4.53
N GLY A 353 7.55 14.67 5.09
CA GLY A 353 7.05 15.95 4.61
C GLY A 353 7.94 16.56 3.53
N ARG A 354 7.82 17.89 3.33
CA ARG A 354 8.71 18.66 2.46
C ARG A 354 9.22 19.90 3.17
N ASN A 355 10.32 20.47 2.68
CA ASN A 355 10.94 21.66 3.27
C ASN A 355 9.97 22.83 3.35
N SER A 356 10.18 23.70 4.33
CA SER A 356 9.45 24.97 4.46
C SER A 356 9.77 25.93 3.34
N GLU A 357 11.05 26.01 2.97
CA GLU A 357 11.57 26.86 1.92
C GLU A 357 11.69 26.11 0.60
N GLY A 358 11.53 26.83 -0.51
CA GLY A 358 11.72 26.29 -1.85
C GLY A 358 13.21 26.03 -2.18
N ASN A 359 13.43 25.42 -3.34
CA ASN A 359 14.76 25.01 -3.80
C ASN A 359 15.26 25.84 -5.00
N GLU A 360 14.70 27.03 -5.21
CA GLU A 360 15.03 27.96 -6.30
C GLU A 360 14.67 27.44 -7.72
N ILE A 361 13.97 26.32 -7.84
CA ILE A 361 13.46 25.81 -9.12
C ILE A 361 12.00 26.21 -9.25
N PHE A 362 11.67 26.94 -10.32
CA PHE A 362 10.33 27.46 -10.57
C PHE A 362 9.67 26.71 -11.74
N ASP A 363 8.41 26.34 -11.57
CA ASP A 363 7.61 25.77 -12.65
C ASP A 363 7.12 26.85 -13.65
N ALA A 364 6.41 26.42 -14.70
CA ALA A 364 5.90 27.32 -15.74
C ALA A 364 4.89 28.37 -15.23
N TYR A 365 4.36 28.21 -14.03
CA TYR A 365 3.41 29.14 -13.39
C TYR A 365 4.09 29.99 -12.30
N GLY A 366 5.42 29.91 -12.19
CA GLY A 366 6.21 30.67 -11.24
C GLY A 366 6.13 30.14 -9.79
N ARG A 367 5.69 28.89 -9.60
CA ARG A 367 5.67 28.24 -8.29
C ARG A 367 7.01 27.59 -8.01
N GLU A 368 7.55 27.88 -6.86
CA GLU A 368 8.83 27.36 -6.43
C GLU A 368 8.67 25.90 -5.98
N SER A 369 9.63 25.06 -6.37
CA SER A 369 9.68 23.64 -6.06
C SER A 369 10.28 23.38 -4.69
N MET A 370 10.11 22.17 -4.16
CA MET A 370 10.42 21.87 -2.75
C MET A 370 11.13 20.53 -2.60
N ASP A 371 12.25 20.55 -1.88
CA ASP A 371 12.98 19.36 -1.47
C ASP A 371 12.51 18.80 -0.12
N HIS A 372 13.21 17.79 0.38
CA HIS A 372 13.00 17.17 1.69
C HIS A 372 14.34 16.90 2.40
N THR A 373 15.11 17.95 2.65
CA THR A 373 16.52 17.88 3.11
C THR A 373 16.68 18.21 4.59
N ASN A 374 16.17 17.36 5.49
CA ASN A 374 16.31 17.50 6.95
C ASN A 374 15.70 18.79 7.57
N ASP A 375 14.88 19.51 6.83
CA ASP A 375 14.10 20.62 7.35
C ASP A 375 13.08 20.09 8.39
N ALA A 376 12.73 20.92 9.36
CA ALA A 376 11.77 20.54 10.39
C ALA A 376 10.41 20.18 9.81
N MET A 377 9.94 20.90 8.77
CA MET A 377 8.67 20.63 8.09
C MET A 377 8.74 19.35 7.25
N ALA A 378 9.93 18.96 6.74
CA ALA A 378 10.11 17.68 6.05
C ALA A 378 9.93 16.47 7.00
N ARG A 379 9.86 16.71 8.30
CA ARG A 379 9.55 15.69 9.31
C ARG A 379 8.11 15.72 9.79
N GLU A 380 7.35 16.75 9.43
CA GLU A 380 5.94 16.90 9.78
C GLU A 380 5.07 16.14 8.79
N ILE A 381 4.41 15.10 9.27
CA ILE A 381 3.48 14.29 8.50
C ILE A 381 2.16 14.12 9.26
N PHE A 382 1.18 13.57 8.63
CA PHE A 382 -0.03 13.08 9.30
C PHE A 382 -0.05 11.56 9.30
N CYS A 383 -0.83 10.97 10.20
CA CYS A 383 -1.24 9.58 10.09
C CYS A 383 -2.75 9.52 10.28
N MET A 384 -3.42 8.80 9.40
CA MET A 384 -4.86 8.60 9.43
C MET A 384 -5.16 7.12 9.56
N MET A 385 -6.04 6.76 10.50
CA MET A 385 -6.50 5.39 10.68
C MET A 385 -8.02 5.36 10.61
N MET A 386 -8.57 4.39 9.88
CA MET A 386 -10.02 4.19 9.78
C MET A 386 -10.36 2.71 9.72
N SER A 387 -11.56 2.34 10.17
CA SER A 387 -12.01 0.95 10.18
C SER A 387 -13.33 0.78 9.45
N HIS A 388 -13.44 -0.35 8.74
CA HIS A 388 -14.70 -0.84 8.19
C HIS A 388 -15.10 -2.10 8.94
N GLN A 389 -16.15 -2.02 9.76
CA GLN A 389 -16.70 -3.13 10.54
C GLN A 389 -15.64 -3.97 11.30
N ALA A 390 -14.52 -3.35 11.70
CA ALA A 390 -13.45 -4.03 12.43
C ALA A 390 -13.94 -4.48 13.81
N ASP A 391 -13.42 -5.61 14.30
CA ASP A 391 -13.74 -6.15 15.65
C ASP A 391 -13.42 -5.13 16.74
N THR A 392 -12.36 -4.34 16.55
CA THR A 392 -12.09 -3.15 17.35
C THR A 392 -12.16 -1.93 16.44
N ALA A 393 -13.21 -1.15 16.59
CA ALA A 393 -13.42 0.04 15.76
C ALA A 393 -12.38 1.12 16.05
N VAL A 394 -11.85 1.73 14.98
CA VAL A 394 -11.12 2.98 15.07
C VAL A 394 -12.12 4.12 15.32
N LEU A 395 -11.76 5.06 16.20
CA LEU A 395 -12.61 6.22 16.50
C LEU A 395 -12.76 7.09 15.25
N SER A 396 -14.00 7.39 14.88
CA SER A 396 -14.32 8.28 13.76
C SER A 396 -14.39 9.73 14.22
N ASN A 397 -14.09 10.66 13.30
CA ASN A 397 -14.07 12.11 13.56
C ASN A 397 -13.23 12.48 14.80
N ASN A 398 -12.14 11.74 15.03
CA ASN A 398 -11.21 11.93 16.14
C ASN A 398 -9.95 12.61 15.61
N ILE A 399 -9.66 13.83 16.09
CA ILE A 399 -8.49 14.61 15.67
C ILE A 399 -7.54 14.76 16.85
N ILE A 400 -6.36 14.17 16.74
CA ILE A 400 -5.30 14.27 17.71
C ILE A 400 -4.36 15.39 17.27
N THR A 401 -4.37 16.48 18.04
CA THR A 401 -3.61 17.70 17.73
C THR A 401 -2.30 17.82 18.50
N ASP A 402 -2.13 17.01 19.52
CA ASP A 402 -0.88 16.91 20.24
C ASP A 402 0.15 16.09 19.46
N LEU A 403 1.43 16.30 19.72
CA LEU A 403 2.48 15.48 19.15
C LEU A 403 2.34 14.04 19.68
N ALA A 404 1.78 13.18 18.85
CA ALA A 404 1.48 11.80 19.19
C ALA A 404 1.76 10.87 18.02
N GLY A 405 2.72 9.99 18.19
CA GLY A 405 3.10 8.99 17.20
C GLY A 405 4.16 9.44 16.21
N GLU A 406 4.86 8.44 15.72
CA GLU A 406 5.94 8.59 14.77
C GLU A 406 6.01 7.38 13.81
N SER A 407 6.75 7.51 12.72
CA SER A 407 6.79 6.53 11.63
C SER A 407 7.07 5.10 12.08
N ILE A 408 7.91 4.92 13.11
CA ILE A 408 8.24 3.57 13.62
C ILE A 408 7.11 2.93 14.42
N ASP A 409 6.07 3.66 14.79
CA ASP A 409 4.91 3.15 15.52
C ASP A 409 3.96 2.32 14.61
N ILE A 410 4.11 2.43 13.30
CA ILE A 410 3.24 1.74 12.34
C ILE A 410 3.38 0.23 12.44
N VAL A 411 4.62 -0.30 12.51
CA VAL A 411 4.85 -1.75 12.55
C VAL A 411 4.27 -2.38 13.82
N PRO A 412 4.55 -1.90 15.05
CA PRO A 412 3.93 -2.46 16.25
C PRO A 412 2.41 -2.25 16.27
N THR A 413 1.89 -1.18 15.70
CA THR A 413 0.44 -0.97 15.59
C THR A 413 -0.20 -2.02 14.67
N ILE A 414 0.37 -2.31 13.51
CA ILE A 414 -0.11 -3.38 12.61
C ILE A 414 -0.01 -4.74 13.29
N ALA A 415 1.11 -5.03 13.96
CA ALA A 415 1.28 -6.28 14.69
C ALA A 415 0.19 -6.49 15.75
N ASN A 416 -0.13 -5.44 16.51
CA ASN A 416 -1.19 -5.44 17.52
C ASN A 416 -2.58 -5.56 16.89
N ILE A 417 -2.86 -4.87 15.77
CA ILE A 417 -4.14 -5.00 15.06
C ILE A 417 -4.36 -6.44 14.60
N LEU A 418 -3.35 -7.06 14.00
CA LEU A 418 -3.40 -8.42 13.50
C LEU A 418 -3.16 -9.47 14.60
N GLY A 419 -2.85 -9.07 15.84
CA GLY A 419 -2.78 -9.92 17.02
C GLY A 419 -1.54 -10.82 17.09
N PHE A 420 -0.38 -10.36 16.60
CA PHE A 420 0.87 -11.13 16.66
C PHE A 420 2.05 -10.38 17.31
N ASP A 421 1.78 -9.23 17.90
CA ASP A 421 2.82 -8.40 18.55
C ASP A 421 3.54 -9.14 19.71
N GLU A 422 2.82 -9.98 20.46
CA GLU A 422 3.40 -10.80 21.53
C GLU A 422 4.27 -11.96 21.00
N ASP A 423 4.10 -12.38 19.75
CA ASP A 423 4.85 -13.48 19.13
C ASP A 423 6.18 -13.00 18.50
N VAL A 424 6.35 -11.68 18.37
CA VAL A 424 7.56 -11.09 17.80
C VAL A 424 8.67 -11.04 18.87
N PRO A 425 9.90 -11.51 18.56
CA PRO A 425 11.01 -11.44 19.49
C PRO A 425 11.27 -10.02 20.02
N SER A 426 11.53 -9.91 21.32
CA SER A 426 11.85 -8.64 21.97
C SER A 426 12.98 -7.90 21.25
N GLY A 427 12.81 -6.60 21.04
CA GLY A 427 13.79 -5.73 20.39
C GLY A 427 13.65 -5.59 18.88
N LEU A 428 12.68 -6.28 18.26
CA LEU A 428 12.37 -6.10 16.84
C LEU A 428 11.23 -5.08 16.59
N LEU A 429 10.42 -4.77 17.61
CA LEU A 429 9.41 -3.72 17.57
C LEU A 429 9.87 -2.58 18.49
N ASN A 430 10.33 -1.47 17.92
CA ASN A 430 10.90 -0.37 18.71
C ASN A 430 9.92 0.80 18.91
N GLY A 431 8.91 0.91 18.09
CA GLY A 431 7.82 1.87 18.26
C GLY A 431 6.81 1.41 19.32
N ARG A 432 5.76 2.17 19.49
CA ARG A 432 4.61 1.85 20.34
C ARG A 432 3.35 1.59 19.51
N VAL A 433 2.36 1.00 20.14
CA VAL A 433 1.03 0.88 19.53
C VAL A 433 0.32 2.24 19.64
N LEU A 434 -0.30 2.68 18.54
CA LEU A 434 -1.10 3.91 18.47
C LEU A 434 -2.49 3.67 19.09
N THR A 435 -2.54 3.56 20.41
CA THR A 435 -3.75 3.22 21.16
C THR A 435 -4.80 4.34 21.13
N GLU A 436 -4.41 5.56 20.83
CA GLU A 436 -5.28 6.73 20.74
C GLU A 436 -6.28 6.66 19.57
N ALA A 437 -6.06 5.73 18.66
CA ALA A 437 -6.97 5.49 17.54
C ALA A 437 -8.21 4.65 17.92
N PHE A 438 -8.19 3.97 19.08
CA PHE A 438 -9.19 2.98 19.48
C PHE A 438 -10.02 3.38 20.68
#